data_4230f249b2305b6613649cf7073362c8
#
_entry.id   4230f249b2305b6613649cf7073362c8
#
_cell.length_a   1.000
_cell.length_b   1.000
_cell.length_c   1.000
_cell.angle_alpha   90.00
_cell.angle_beta   90.00
_cell.angle_gamma   90.00
#
_symmetry.space_group_name_H-M   'P 1'
#
loop_
_entity.id
_entity.type
_entity.pdbx_description
1 polymer ?
#
loop_
_entity_poly.entity_id
_entity_poly.type
_entity_poly.pdbx_seq_one_letter_code
_entity_poly.pdbx_strand_id
1 'polypeptide(L)'
;MKISSKYEKELRKLFELSKKTYIINFQLRNEELISNFSDVTDEEKINIIKEGIKIACQKKNSTEIENLMLSISFFRLYDRSEFIEDYIKLSKKEFHEEHETIASYFQRFHLPQTIDCIYELAISNFEKYQWDDNFALVRKCCFALGDINTPKAKEKLELLLQSEEETIREHAMEQLKRCDFTNKDIE
;
A
#
# COMPACT_ATOMS: atom_id res chain seq x y z
N MET A 1 -16.48 -21.40 3.44
CA MET A 1 -15.16 -21.66 4.07
C MET A 1 -15.16 -21.12 5.51
N LYS A 2 -14.75 -21.91 6.51
CA LYS A 2 -14.70 -21.45 7.91
C LYS A 2 -13.52 -20.48 8.08
N ILE A 3 -13.79 -19.24 8.49
CA ILE A 3 -12.78 -18.30 8.99
C ILE A 3 -12.62 -18.66 10.47
N SER A 4 -11.48 -19.23 10.85
CA SER A 4 -11.20 -19.50 12.27
C SER A 4 -10.51 -18.27 12.87
N SER A 5 -11.30 -17.25 13.23
CA SER A 5 -10.82 -16.02 13.85
C SER A 5 -11.82 -15.51 14.86
N LYS A 6 -11.34 -14.86 15.92
CA LYS A 6 -12.21 -14.17 16.90
C LYS A 6 -12.99 -13.02 16.26
N TYR A 7 -12.58 -12.56 15.07
CA TYR A 7 -13.20 -11.48 14.29
C TYR A 7 -14.02 -12.01 13.08
N GLU A 8 -14.44 -13.29 13.12
CA GLU A 8 -15.12 -13.91 11.97
C GLU A 8 -16.31 -13.07 11.45
N LYS A 9 -17.13 -12.54 12.35
CA LYS A 9 -18.32 -11.76 12.01
C LYS A 9 -17.97 -10.45 11.31
N GLU A 10 -17.01 -9.73 11.84
CA GLU A 10 -16.54 -8.44 11.32
C GLU A 10 -15.85 -8.62 9.96
N LEU A 11 -14.99 -9.64 9.84
CA LEU A 11 -14.31 -9.98 8.59
C LEU A 11 -15.31 -10.38 7.49
N ARG A 12 -16.36 -11.12 7.83
CA ARG A 12 -17.44 -11.41 6.86
C ARG A 12 -18.08 -10.13 6.34
N LYS A 13 -18.37 -9.16 7.20
CA LYS A 13 -18.90 -7.85 6.78
C LYS A 13 -17.96 -7.13 5.82
N LEU A 14 -16.66 -7.07 6.11
CA LEU A 14 -15.66 -6.45 5.25
C LEU A 14 -15.56 -7.15 3.89
N PHE A 15 -15.52 -8.47 3.87
CA PHE A 15 -15.39 -9.24 2.63
C PHE A 15 -16.67 -9.29 1.78
N GLU A 16 -17.85 -9.13 2.40
CA GLU A 16 -19.13 -9.10 1.69
C GLU A 16 -19.47 -7.74 1.11
N LEU A 17 -18.93 -6.67 1.67
CA LEU A 17 -19.13 -5.29 1.17
C LEU A 17 -18.69 -5.13 -0.28
N SER A 18 -17.64 -5.82 -0.71
CA SER A 18 -17.18 -5.79 -2.09
C SER A 18 -18.15 -6.43 -3.09
N LYS A 19 -18.84 -7.48 -2.68
CA LYS A 19 -19.78 -8.18 -3.56
C LYS A 19 -20.98 -7.33 -3.95
N LYS A 20 -21.33 -6.36 -3.10
CA LYS A 20 -22.40 -5.40 -3.35
C LYS A 20 -21.96 -4.21 -4.21
N THR A 21 -20.68 -4.02 -4.42
CA THR A 21 -20.11 -2.76 -4.94
C THR A 21 -20.31 -2.55 -6.43
N TYR A 22 -20.45 -3.59 -7.22
CA TYR A 22 -20.71 -3.43 -8.66
C TYR A 22 -22.12 -2.89 -9.00
N ILE A 23 -23.00 -2.79 -8.00
CA ILE A 23 -24.43 -2.47 -8.23
C ILE A 23 -24.88 -1.20 -7.46
N ILE A 24 -24.17 -0.74 -6.42
CA ILE A 24 -24.63 0.32 -5.53
C ILE A 24 -23.61 1.48 -5.49
N ASN A 25 -24.13 2.72 -5.52
CA ASN A 25 -23.39 3.96 -5.39
C ASN A 25 -22.30 3.87 -4.30
N PHE A 26 -21.06 4.27 -4.65
CA PHE A 26 -19.89 4.32 -3.77
C PHE A 26 -20.16 4.98 -2.40
N GLN A 27 -21.01 6.00 -2.37
CA GLN A 27 -21.39 6.68 -1.16
C GLN A 27 -22.20 5.80 -0.20
N LEU A 28 -23.18 5.05 -0.69
CA LEU A 28 -23.99 4.13 0.13
C LEU A 28 -23.17 3.01 0.77
N ARG A 29 -22.17 2.53 0.05
CA ARG A 29 -21.23 1.52 0.59
C ARG A 29 -20.43 2.08 1.77
N ASN A 30 -19.95 3.30 1.66
CA ASN A 30 -19.17 3.96 2.70
C ASN A 30 -20.02 4.18 3.96
N GLU A 31 -21.26 4.63 3.79
CA GLU A 31 -22.22 4.83 4.88
C GLU A 31 -22.55 3.51 5.59
N GLU A 32 -22.77 2.42 4.84
CA GLU A 32 -23.01 1.09 5.41
C GLU A 32 -21.77 0.58 6.17
N LEU A 33 -20.55 0.75 5.61
CA LEU A 33 -19.34 0.35 6.27
C LEU A 33 -19.13 1.11 7.58
N ILE A 34 -19.23 2.44 7.56
CA ILE A 34 -19.06 3.30 8.73
C ILE A 34 -20.10 2.95 9.80
N SER A 35 -21.36 2.77 9.40
CA SER A 35 -22.46 2.40 10.32
C SER A 35 -22.23 1.04 10.98
N ASN A 36 -21.79 0.04 10.21
CA ASN A 36 -21.54 -1.29 10.72
C ASN A 36 -20.38 -1.39 11.73
N PHE A 37 -19.51 -0.37 11.75
CA PHE A 37 -18.33 -0.28 12.62
C PHE A 37 -18.33 0.95 13.52
N SER A 38 -19.49 1.61 13.70
CA SER A 38 -19.63 2.81 14.53
C SER A 38 -19.23 2.59 15.99
N ASP A 39 -19.54 1.41 16.52
CA ASP A 39 -19.29 1.03 17.91
C ASP A 39 -17.95 0.31 18.12
N VAL A 40 -17.14 0.17 17.04
CA VAL A 40 -15.83 -0.48 17.05
C VAL A 40 -14.75 0.58 17.15
N THR A 41 -13.87 0.47 18.14
CA THR A 41 -12.74 1.39 18.32
C THR A 41 -11.75 1.29 17.16
N ASP A 42 -10.94 2.33 16.93
CA ASP A 42 -9.92 2.32 15.88
C ASP A 42 -8.87 1.22 16.13
N GLU A 43 -8.50 0.97 17.38
CA GLU A 43 -7.60 -0.14 17.73
C GLU A 43 -8.19 -1.50 17.36
N GLU A 44 -9.47 -1.71 17.61
CA GLU A 44 -10.16 -2.94 17.21
C GLU A 44 -10.28 -3.07 15.69
N LYS A 45 -10.60 -1.96 14.98
CA LYS A 45 -10.62 -1.93 13.51
C LYS A 45 -9.26 -2.33 12.93
N ILE A 46 -8.17 -1.78 13.48
CA ILE A 46 -6.80 -2.13 13.09
C ILE A 46 -6.56 -3.64 13.28
N ASN A 47 -6.91 -4.18 14.44
CA ASN A 47 -6.72 -5.60 14.73
C ASN A 47 -7.54 -6.51 13.80
N ILE A 48 -8.79 -6.12 13.48
CA ILE A 48 -9.66 -6.83 12.52
C ILE A 48 -9.02 -6.83 11.14
N ILE A 49 -8.57 -5.68 10.66
CA ILE A 49 -7.97 -5.52 9.33
C ILE A 49 -6.66 -6.31 9.23
N LYS A 50 -5.78 -6.23 10.24
CA LYS A 50 -4.52 -7.00 10.27
C LYS A 50 -4.76 -8.51 10.22
N GLU A 51 -5.73 -9.02 10.98
CA GLU A 51 -6.10 -10.44 10.92
C GLU A 51 -6.70 -10.79 9.54
N GLY A 52 -7.49 -9.87 8.96
CA GLY A 52 -8.01 -10.02 7.59
C GLY A 52 -6.90 -10.13 6.55
N ILE A 53 -5.90 -9.23 6.59
CA ILE A 53 -4.73 -9.25 5.70
C ILE A 53 -4.01 -10.59 5.80
N LYS A 54 -3.76 -11.07 7.02
CA LYS A 54 -3.11 -12.37 7.25
C LYS A 54 -3.89 -13.52 6.61
N ILE A 55 -5.21 -13.56 6.80
CA ILE A 55 -6.09 -14.59 6.23
C ILE A 55 -6.12 -14.49 4.70
N ALA A 56 -6.25 -13.28 4.14
CA ALA A 56 -6.27 -13.05 2.70
C ALA A 56 -4.94 -13.44 2.04
N CYS A 57 -3.80 -13.16 2.69
CA CYS A 57 -2.49 -13.59 2.24
C CYS A 57 -2.33 -15.12 2.21
N GLN A 58 -2.82 -15.82 3.25
CA GLN A 58 -2.79 -17.29 3.27
C GLN A 58 -3.59 -17.91 2.12
N LYS A 59 -4.69 -17.26 1.74
CA LYS A 59 -5.57 -17.70 0.65
C LYS A 59 -5.14 -17.20 -0.74
N LYS A 60 -4.20 -16.28 -0.81
CA LYS A 60 -3.85 -15.51 -2.01
C LYS A 60 -5.09 -14.87 -2.65
N ASN A 61 -5.96 -14.25 -1.85
CA ASN A 61 -7.20 -13.65 -2.31
C ASN A 61 -7.03 -12.14 -2.53
N SER A 62 -6.87 -11.74 -3.80
CA SER A 62 -6.70 -10.34 -4.21
C SER A 62 -7.90 -9.48 -3.79
N THR A 63 -9.11 -9.94 -4.03
CA THR A 63 -10.33 -9.17 -3.70
C THR A 63 -10.46 -8.90 -2.20
N GLU A 64 -10.08 -9.87 -1.34
CA GLU A 64 -10.08 -9.64 0.11
C GLU A 64 -9.03 -8.60 0.49
N ILE A 65 -7.83 -8.57 -0.14
CA ILE A 65 -6.83 -7.52 0.09
C ILE A 65 -7.35 -6.14 -0.35
N GLU A 66 -7.90 -6.02 -1.56
CA GLU A 66 -8.50 -4.77 -2.06
C GLU A 66 -9.53 -4.21 -1.06
N ASN A 67 -10.43 -5.04 -0.57
CA ASN A 67 -11.46 -4.63 0.39
C ASN A 67 -10.89 -4.14 1.72
N LEU A 68 -9.84 -4.80 2.21
CA LEU A 68 -9.17 -4.39 3.45
C LEU A 68 -8.43 -3.06 3.25
N MET A 69 -7.76 -2.86 2.12
CA MET A 69 -7.10 -1.60 1.79
C MET A 69 -8.10 -0.45 1.63
N LEU A 70 -9.24 -0.71 0.99
CA LEU A 70 -10.36 0.24 0.93
C LEU A 70 -10.90 0.56 2.34
N SER A 71 -11.04 -0.44 3.20
CA SER A 71 -11.51 -0.25 4.58
C SER A 71 -10.56 0.62 5.40
N ILE A 72 -9.24 0.47 5.23
CA ILE A 72 -8.23 1.34 5.83
C ILE A 72 -8.48 2.80 5.42
N SER A 73 -8.72 3.04 4.13
CA SER A 73 -9.02 4.38 3.61
C SER A 73 -10.32 4.95 4.18
N PHE A 74 -11.39 4.16 4.22
CA PHE A 74 -12.71 4.62 4.69
C PHE A 74 -12.73 4.91 6.17
N PHE A 75 -12.04 4.12 6.98
CA PHE A 75 -11.89 4.38 8.41
C PHE A 75 -10.84 5.46 8.70
N ARG A 76 -10.18 6.04 7.67
CA ARG A 76 -9.10 7.03 7.79
C ARG A 76 -7.92 6.54 8.63
N LEU A 77 -7.60 5.26 8.50
CA LEU A 77 -6.51 4.60 9.23
C LEU A 77 -5.21 4.50 8.41
N TYR A 78 -5.13 5.16 7.27
CA TYR A 78 -4.04 5.04 6.30
C TYR A 78 -2.68 5.58 6.80
N ASP A 79 -2.66 6.41 7.83
CA ASP A 79 -1.48 6.98 8.48
C ASP A 79 -1.08 6.26 9.78
N ARG A 80 -1.72 5.12 10.07
CA ARG A 80 -1.43 4.33 11.27
C ARG A 80 -0.21 3.44 11.06
N SER A 81 0.82 3.68 11.89
CA SER A 81 2.10 2.96 11.83
C SER A 81 1.98 1.46 12.07
N GLU A 82 0.90 1.02 12.70
CA GLU A 82 0.61 -0.38 12.98
C GLU A 82 0.48 -1.25 11.72
N PHE A 83 0.25 -0.62 10.54
CA PHE A 83 0.15 -1.33 9.25
C PHE A 83 1.46 -1.42 8.46
N ILE A 84 2.54 -0.73 8.89
CA ILE A 84 3.80 -0.66 8.12
C ILE A 84 4.34 -2.05 7.81
N GLU A 85 4.39 -2.94 8.79
CA GLU A 85 4.85 -4.32 8.61
C GLU A 85 3.99 -5.11 7.61
N ASP A 86 2.68 -4.86 7.59
CA ASP A 86 1.76 -5.51 6.67
C ASP A 86 1.96 -4.97 5.24
N TYR A 87 2.17 -3.66 5.08
CA TYR A 87 2.50 -3.05 3.79
C TYR A 87 3.83 -3.55 3.23
N ILE A 88 4.88 -3.69 4.07
CA ILE A 88 6.17 -4.27 3.67
C ILE A 88 5.99 -5.73 3.20
N LYS A 89 5.14 -6.51 3.86
CA LYS A 89 4.86 -7.89 3.44
C LYS A 89 4.04 -7.95 2.16
N LEU A 90 3.03 -7.09 2.04
CA LEU A 90 2.17 -7.03 0.86
C LEU A 90 2.93 -6.54 -0.38
N SER A 91 3.80 -5.53 -0.25
CA SER A 91 4.56 -5.00 -1.39
C SER A 91 5.37 -6.05 -2.16
N LYS A 92 5.67 -7.20 -1.52
CA LYS A 92 6.42 -8.32 -2.11
C LYS A 92 5.52 -9.45 -2.66
N LYS A 93 4.19 -9.28 -2.66
CA LYS A 93 3.23 -10.33 -3.06
C LYS A 93 2.58 -10.02 -4.40
N GLU A 94 2.74 -10.89 -5.38
CA GLU A 94 2.23 -10.69 -6.74
C GLU A 94 0.72 -10.89 -6.89
N PHE A 95 0.05 -11.57 -5.95
CA PHE A 95 -1.32 -12.03 -6.10
C PHE A 95 -2.39 -10.94 -5.96
N HIS A 96 -2.05 -9.69 -5.64
CA HIS A 96 -2.98 -8.55 -5.49
C HIS A 96 -2.54 -7.34 -6.33
N GLU A 97 -3.39 -6.31 -6.43
CA GLU A 97 -3.16 -5.11 -7.26
C GLU A 97 -2.94 -3.82 -6.46
N GLU A 98 -2.71 -3.92 -5.15
CA GLU A 98 -2.63 -2.76 -4.25
C GLU A 98 -1.22 -2.14 -4.13
N HIS A 99 -0.28 -2.47 -5.03
CA HIS A 99 1.10 -2.01 -4.94
C HIS A 99 1.24 -0.49 -5.05
N GLU A 100 0.45 0.15 -5.91
CA GLU A 100 0.44 1.61 -6.03
C GLU A 100 -0.15 2.29 -4.79
N THR A 101 -1.18 1.71 -4.20
CA THR A 101 -1.76 2.18 -2.94
C THR A 101 -0.74 2.07 -1.80
N ILE A 102 -0.01 0.95 -1.74
CA ILE A 102 1.06 0.72 -0.74
C ILE A 102 2.20 1.72 -0.93
N ALA A 103 2.65 1.98 -2.17
CA ALA A 103 3.67 2.98 -2.46
C ALA A 103 3.23 4.38 -2.01
N SER A 104 1.95 4.73 -2.21
CA SER A 104 1.38 6.00 -1.73
C SER A 104 1.32 6.08 -0.20
N TYR A 105 1.13 4.97 0.50
CA TYR A 105 1.20 4.95 1.96
C TYR A 105 2.63 5.08 2.46
N PHE A 106 3.62 4.40 1.86
CA PHE A 106 5.03 4.62 2.18
C PHE A 106 5.45 6.07 1.98
N GLN A 107 4.95 6.72 0.93
CA GLN A 107 5.18 8.15 0.72
C GLN A 107 4.65 8.99 1.90
N ARG A 108 3.48 8.68 2.45
CA ARG A 108 2.89 9.42 3.58
C ARG A 108 3.65 9.25 4.89
N PHE A 109 4.25 8.07 5.09
CA PHE A 109 4.96 7.77 6.33
C PHE A 109 6.34 8.41 6.41
N HIS A 110 7.00 8.69 5.30
CA HIS A 110 8.37 9.22 5.22
C HIS A 110 9.38 8.46 6.11
N LEU A 111 9.27 7.13 6.17
CA LEU A 111 10.04 6.32 7.10
C LEU A 111 11.30 5.73 6.45
N PRO A 112 12.52 6.08 6.92
CA PRO A 112 13.76 5.55 6.35
C PRO A 112 13.86 4.03 6.33
N GLN A 113 13.25 3.32 7.29
CA GLN A 113 13.23 1.85 7.30
C GLN A 113 12.47 1.22 6.12
N THR A 114 11.70 1.98 5.35
CA THR A 114 10.96 1.49 4.17
C THR A 114 11.73 1.66 2.87
N ILE A 115 12.88 2.35 2.86
CA ILE A 115 13.65 2.69 1.64
C ILE A 115 13.97 1.47 0.78
N ASP A 116 14.52 0.41 1.38
CA ASP A 116 14.88 -0.79 0.63
C ASP A 116 13.64 -1.49 0.04
N CYS A 117 12.55 -1.53 0.81
CA CYS A 117 11.29 -2.09 0.36
C CYS A 117 10.67 -1.29 -0.80
N ILE A 118 10.73 0.05 -0.73
CA ILE A 118 10.26 0.94 -1.81
C ILE A 118 11.10 0.72 -3.07
N TYR A 119 12.42 0.62 -2.94
CA TYR A 119 13.30 0.35 -4.07
C TYR A 119 13.03 -1.03 -4.68
N GLU A 120 12.93 -2.09 -3.85
CA GLU A 120 12.55 -3.44 -4.32
C GLU A 120 11.22 -3.43 -5.07
N LEU A 121 10.24 -2.63 -4.60
CA LEU A 121 8.96 -2.47 -5.25
C LEU A 121 9.09 -1.73 -6.60
N ALA A 122 9.94 -0.70 -6.68
CA ALA A 122 10.18 0.05 -7.91
C ALA A 122 10.80 -0.81 -9.02
N ILE A 123 11.69 -1.74 -8.66
CA ILE A 123 12.34 -2.65 -9.62
C ILE A 123 11.59 -3.98 -9.77
N SER A 124 10.42 -4.15 -9.11
CA SER A 124 9.62 -5.36 -9.24
C SER A 124 9.10 -5.48 -10.67
N ASN A 125 9.32 -6.64 -11.29
CA ASN A 125 8.85 -6.90 -12.65
C ASN A 125 7.52 -7.69 -12.60
N PHE A 126 6.53 -7.17 -11.88
CA PHE A 126 5.22 -7.79 -11.81
C PHE A 126 4.52 -7.70 -13.17
N GLU A 127 4.16 -8.83 -13.76
CA GLU A 127 3.56 -8.93 -15.10
C GLU A 127 2.40 -7.95 -15.32
N LYS A 128 1.56 -7.74 -14.31
CA LYS A 128 0.39 -6.85 -14.38
C LYS A 128 0.71 -5.35 -14.59
N TYR A 129 1.94 -4.91 -14.31
CA TYR A 129 2.37 -3.51 -14.52
C TYR A 129 3.22 -3.33 -15.79
N GLN A 130 3.51 -4.39 -16.54
CA GLN A 130 4.30 -4.33 -17.79
C GLN A 130 3.58 -3.61 -18.92
N TRP A 131 2.27 -3.41 -18.81
CA TRP A 131 1.44 -2.72 -19.81
C TRP A 131 1.36 -1.21 -19.59
N ASP A 132 1.94 -0.71 -18.49
CA ASP A 132 1.90 0.70 -18.15
C ASP A 132 3.16 1.41 -18.64
N ASP A 133 3.10 1.97 -19.84
CA ASP A 133 4.19 2.75 -20.45
C ASP A 133 4.59 3.99 -19.62
N ASN A 134 3.77 4.43 -18.67
CA ASN A 134 4.06 5.55 -17.76
C ASN A 134 4.75 5.11 -16.47
N PHE A 135 4.86 3.81 -16.22
CA PHE A 135 5.48 3.25 -15.03
C PHE A 135 4.94 3.88 -13.73
N ALA A 136 3.59 3.95 -13.58
CA ALA A 136 2.94 4.65 -12.47
C ALA A 136 3.38 4.14 -11.10
N LEU A 137 3.59 2.82 -10.94
CA LEU A 137 4.12 2.25 -9.71
C LEU A 137 5.53 2.77 -9.40
N VAL A 138 6.43 2.76 -10.40
CA VAL A 138 7.81 3.26 -10.23
C VAL A 138 7.82 4.74 -9.89
N ARG A 139 6.98 5.52 -10.57
CA ARG A 139 6.82 6.94 -10.28
C ARG A 139 6.43 7.19 -8.83
N LYS A 140 5.45 6.46 -8.29
CA LYS A 140 5.04 6.56 -6.88
C LYS A 140 6.16 6.16 -5.93
N CYS A 141 6.92 5.12 -6.25
CA CYS A 141 8.10 4.72 -5.47
C CYS A 141 9.18 5.83 -5.48
N CYS A 142 9.45 6.45 -6.64
CA CYS A 142 10.37 7.57 -6.72
C CYS A 142 9.93 8.75 -5.84
N PHE A 143 8.64 9.11 -5.86
CA PHE A 143 8.11 10.15 -4.97
C PHE A 143 8.26 9.77 -3.50
N ALA A 144 7.98 8.52 -3.13
CA ALA A 144 8.15 8.05 -1.75
C ALA A 144 9.61 8.14 -1.29
N LEU A 145 10.57 7.74 -2.13
CA LEU A 145 12.01 7.91 -1.84
C LEU A 145 12.40 9.39 -1.72
N GLY A 146 11.93 10.24 -2.65
CA GLY A 146 12.19 11.67 -2.62
C GLY A 146 11.67 12.34 -1.34
N ASP A 147 10.46 11.97 -0.89
CA ASP A 147 9.83 12.56 0.31
C ASP A 147 10.47 12.05 1.62
N ILE A 148 11.06 10.85 1.64
CA ILE A 148 11.91 10.39 2.75
C ILE A 148 13.15 11.29 2.86
N ASN A 149 13.73 11.70 1.72
CA ASN A 149 14.74 12.77 1.61
C ASN A 149 16.03 12.50 2.40
N THR A 150 16.48 11.25 2.50
CA THR A 150 17.74 10.85 3.16
C THR A 150 18.84 10.52 2.15
N PRO A 151 20.13 10.49 2.55
CA PRO A 151 21.24 10.04 1.68
C PRO A 151 21.02 8.66 1.11
N LYS A 152 20.48 7.72 1.89
CA LYS A 152 20.15 6.36 1.41
C LYS A 152 19.03 6.37 0.37
N ALA A 153 18.01 7.20 0.55
CA ALA A 153 16.94 7.34 -0.45
C ALA A 153 17.48 7.92 -1.76
N LYS A 154 18.42 8.90 -1.69
CA LYS A 154 19.14 9.41 -2.86
C LYS A 154 19.88 8.32 -3.60
N GLU A 155 20.64 7.48 -2.89
CA GLU A 155 21.36 6.34 -3.48
C GLU A 155 20.42 5.42 -4.27
N LYS A 156 19.23 5.12 -3.72
CA LYS A 156 18.24 4.29 -4.42
C LYS A 156 17.68 4.94 -5.67
N LEU A 157 17.45 6.26 -5.66
CA LEU A 157 17.07 7.01 -6.86
C LEU A 157 18.20 7.03 -7.90
N GLU A 158 19.45 7.18 -7.48
CA GLU A 158 20.62 7.12 -8.37
C GLU A 158 20.77 5.74 -9.02
N LEU A 159 20.43 4.65 -8.32
CA LEU A 159 20.38 3.32 -8.92
C LEU A 159 19.30 3.21 -9.99
N LEU A 160 18.14 3.85 -9.83
CA LEU A 160 17.08 3.87 -10.84
C LEU A 160 17.47 4.63 -12.12
N LEU A 161 18.47 5.53 -12.08
CA LEU A 161 19.05 6.15 -13.28
C LEU A 161 19.77 5.16 -14.20
N GLN A 162 20.08 3.95 -13.70
CA GLN A 162 20.71 2.91 -14.52
C GLN A 162 19.68 2.07 -15.32
N SER A 163 18.40 2.38 -15.19
CA SER A 163 17.35 1.67 -15.94
C SER A 163 17.53 1.86 -17.45
N GLU A 164 17.24 0.83 -18.25
CA GLU A 164 17.15 0.93 -19.70
C GLU A 164 15.98 1.81 -20.15
N GLU A 165 14.90 1.85 -19.34
CA GLU A 165 13.69 2.63 -19.60
C GLU A 165 13.89 4.13 -19.31
N GLU A 166 13.70 4.97 -20.33
CA GLU A 166 13.87 6.43 -20.23
C GLU A 166 12.89 7.03 -19.21
N THR A 167 11.63 6.63 -19.22
CA THR A 167 10.59 7.11 -18.30
C THR A 167 10.93 6.85 -16.83
N ILE A 168 11.54 5.69 -16.52
CA ILE A 168 12.01 5.38 -15.16
C ILE A 168 13.13 6.33 -14.76
N ARG A 169 14.11 6.57 -15.66
CA ARG A 169 15.20 7.52 -15.40
C ARG A 169 14.67 8.95 -15.16
N GLU A 170 13.65 9.37 -15.95
CA GLU A 170 13.01 10.67 -15.78
C GLU A 170 12.34 10.82 -14.41
N HIS A 171 11.57 9.81 -13.96
CA HIS A 171 10.95 9.82 -12.64
C HIS A 171 11.97 9.93 -11.51
N ALA A 172 13.08 9.18 -11.59
CA ALA A 172 14.16 9.26 -10.61
C ALA A 172 14.85 10.64 -10.64
N MET A 173 15.17 11.15 -11.84
CA MET A 173 15.81 12.45 -12.02
C MET A 173 14.94 13.62 -11.51
N GLU A 174 13.61 13.54 -11.69
CA GLU A 174 12.68 14.53 -11.15
C GLU A 174 12.85 14.67 -9.63
N GLN A 175 12.92 13.55 -8.90
CA GLN A 175 13.05 13.56 -7.45
C GLN A 175 14.46 14.01 -7.00
N LEU A 176 15.51 13.57 -7.71
CA LEU A 176 16.88 14.01 -7.44
C LEU A 176 17.06 15.53 -7.60
N LYS A 177 16.30 16.17 -8.49
CA LYS A 177 16.27 17.63 -8.66
C LYS A 177 15.40 18.33 -7.62
N ARG A 178 14.32 17.68 -7.16
CA ARG A 178 13.33 18.25 -6.25
C ARG A 178 13.80 18.28 -4.79
N CYS A 179 14.60 17.30 -4.38
CA CYS A 179 14.93 17.04 -2.98
C CYS A 179 16.41 17.34 -2.70
N ASP A 180 16.75 17.74 -1.48
CA ASP A 180 18.11 18.07 -1.04
C ASP A 180 18.81 16.92 -0.29
N PHE A 181 18.04 15.89 0.10
CA PHE A 181 18.50 14.66 0.77
C PHE A 181 19.26 14.90 2.07
N THR A 182 18.76 15.86 2.86
CA THR A 182 19.39 16.30 4.11
C THR A 182 18.80 15.66 5.37
N ASN A 183 17.71 14.89 5.27
CA ASN A 183 17.17 14.16 6.41
C ASN A 183 18.14 13.05 6.84
N LYS A 184 18.08 12.69 8.14
CA LYS A 184 18.93 11.64 8.67
C LYS A 184 18.37 10.26 8.34
N ASP A 185 19.26 9.36 7.90
CA ASP A 185 18.96 7.93 7.92
C ASP A 185 18.82 7.45 9.38
N ILE A 186 18.01 6.42 9.59
CA ILE A 186 17.97 5.73 10.90
C ILE A 186 19.09 4.70 10.88
N GLU A 187 19.96 4.73 11.89
CA GLU A 187 20.99 3.72 12.12
C GLU A 187 20.40 2.36 12.51
#